data_8f910c6fa2dc148c1d243d6408a74e1e
#
_entry.id   8f910c6fa2dc148c1d243d6408a74e1e
#
_cell.length_a   1.000
_cell.length_b   1.000
_cell.length_c   1.000
_cell.angle_alpha   90.00
_cell.angle_beta   90.00
_cell.angle_gamma   90.00
#
_symmetry.space_group_name_H-M   'P 1'
#
loop_
_entity.id
_entity.type
_entity.pdbx_description
1 polymer ?
#
loop_
_entity_poly.entity_id
_entity_poly.type
_entity_poly.pdbx_seq_one_letter_code
_entity_poly.pdbx_strand_id
1 'polypeptide(L)'
;KELDPFSGKIVVQKNGKKFVVQNQVPFPLSQEEMDAIYDLDYVRTYHPSYEKYGGVPAIEEVQFSVISCRGCFGSCSFCAIHSHQGRIIQTRSHESIIREAKKITELPNFKGYIHDVGGPTANFRHPSCAKQLKVGVCRDRQCLFPKPCPNLDTDHSDYIALLQKVRALSGIKKVFVRSGIRYDYLLADKNDRFLDELCRYHVSGQLKVAPEHVAEHALANMGKPGKSVYLKFMRAFNKKNQEIGLKQFLVPYFISSHPGCTLRDAVELSEFLRDIGHQPEQVQDFIPTPGSASTAMYYSGINPETGKKVFVARNPHDKAMQRALMQYKNPKNRQLVKEALQQTNRGDLIGDDAKCLLKIS
;
A
#
# COMPACT_ATOMS: atom_id res chain seq x y z
N LYS A 1 13.58 -12.86 -7.78
CA LYS A 1 14.47 -13.61 -6.84
C LYS A 1 15.89 -13.05 -6.86
N GLU A 2 16.35 -12.50 -7.99
CA GLU A 2 17.74 -12.01 -8.15
C GLU A 2 17.92 -10.53 -7.72
N LEU A 3 16.94 -9.96 -7.00
CA LEU A 3 16.99 -8.60 -6.46
C LEU A 3 17.44 -8.55 -4.99
N ASP A 4 18.02 -9.62 -4.48
CA ASP A 4 18.60 -9.67 -3.14
C ASP A 4 20.11 -9.40 -3.21
N PRO A 5 20.65 -8.46 -2.41
CA PRO A 5 22.07 -8.09 -2.48
C PRO A 5 23.02 -9.17 -1.98
N PHE A 6 22.54 -10.12 -1.17
CA PHE A 6 23.37 -11.20 -0.62
C PHE A 6 23.40 -12.45 -1.50
N SER A 7 22.27 -12.80 -2.13
CA SER A 7 22.08 -14.06 -2.83
C SER A 7 21.67 -13.91 -4.29
N GLY A 8 21.44 -12.68 -4.77
CA GLY A 8 21.10 -12.39 -6.16
C GLY A 8 22.27 -12.65 -7.09
N LYS A 9 21.96 -13.06 -8.33
CA LYS A 9 22.93 -13.34 -9.37
C LYS A 9 22.82 -12.30 -10.49
N ILE A 10 23.89 -12.13 -11.23
CA ILE A 10 23.88 -11.40 -12.51
C ILE A 10 22.93 -12.15 -13.46
N VAL A 11 22.01 -11.42 -14.07
CA VAL A 11 21.06 -11.96 -15.05
C VAL A 11 21.40 -11.39 -16.41
N VAL A 12 21.60 -12.26 -17.39
CA VAL A 12 21.88 -11.87 -18.79
C VAL A 12 20.72 -12.35 -19.64
N GLN A 13 20.12 -11.44 -20.40
CA GLN A 13 19.03 -11.73 -21.32
C GLN A 13 19.35 -11.23 -22.72
N LYS A 14 19.20 -12.11 -23.71
CA LYS A 14 19.33 -11.73 -25.13
C LYS A 14 18.13 -10.88 -25.54
N ASN A 15 18.41 -9.75 -26.18
CA ASN A 15 17.38 -8.82 -26.71
C ASN A 15 17.79 -8.46 -28.17
N GLY A 16 17.23 -9.15 -29.13
CA GLY A 16 17.60 -9.03 -30.53
C GLY A 16 19.08 -9.41 -30.74
N LYS A 17 19.91 -8.47 -31.25
CA LYS A 17 21.36 -8.63 -31.47
C LYS A 17 22.20 -8.22 -30.24
N LYS A 18 21.60 -7.71 -29.17
CA LYS A 18 22.29 -7.23 -27.97
C LYS A 18 21.91 -8.08 -26.75
N PHE A 19 22.60 -7.85 -25.66
CA PHE A 19 22.27 -8.44 -24.35
C PHE A 19 21.94 -7.33 -23.36
N VAL A 20 20.93 -7.57 -22.55
CA VAL A 20 20.65 -6.80 -21.33
C VAL A 20 21.30 -7.54 -20.18
N VAL A 21 22.15 -6.85 -19.42
CA VAL A 21 22.83 -7.39 -18.26
C VAL A 21 22.31 -6.67 -17.03
N GLN A 22 21.64 -7.39 -16.13
CA GLN A 22 21.33 -6.92 -14.80
C GLN A 22 22.47 -7.34 -13.86
N ASN A 23 23.23 -6.38 -13.40
CA ASN A 23 24.25 -6.62 -12.38
C ASN A 23 23.61 -6.97 -11.04
N GLN A 24 24.41 -7.50 -10.11
CA GLN A 24 23.99 -7.68 -8.72
C GLN A 24 23.55 -6.33 -8.15
N VAL A 25 22.44 -6.32 -7.41
CA VAL A 25 21.94 -5.09 -6.79
C VAL A 25 22.87 -4.65 -5.64
N PRO A 26 23.00 -3.34 -5.39
CA PRO A 26 23.83 -2.85 -4.28
C PRO A 26 23.25 -3.26 -2.92
N PHE A 27 24.12 -3.29 -1.93
CA PHE A 27 23.68 -3.46 -0.53
C PHE A 27 22.79 -2.30 -0.08
N PRO A 28 21.87 -2.54 0.88
CA PRO A 28 21.12 -1.47 1.51
C PRO A 28 22.05 -0.41 2.09
N LEU A 29 21.65 0.85 2.00
CA LEU A 29 22.37 1.93 2.66
C LEU A 29 22.37 1.71 4.17
N SER A 30 23.47 2.08 4.83
CA SER A 30 23.52 2.17 6.28
C SER A 30 22.64 3.31 6.79
N GLN A 31 22.41 3.36 8.09
CA GLN A 31 21.64 4.46 8.69
C GLN A 31 22.36 5.80 8.52
N GLU A 32 23.67 5.81 8.66
CA GLU A 32 24.53 6.99 8.48
C GLU A 32 24.49 7.51 7.05
N GLU A 33 24.54 6.60 6.05
CA GLU A 33 24.41 6.96 4.64
C GLU A 33 23.02 7.52 4.32
N MET A 34 21.97 6.90 4.88
CA MET A 34 20.60 7.41 4.77
C MET A 34 20.49 8.80 5.38
N ASP A 35 21.00 9.01 6.57
CA ASP A 35 20.95 10.30 7.25
C ASP A 35 21.69 11.37 6.47
N ALA A 36 22.89 11.06 5.94
CA ALA A 36 23.67 11.98 5.12
C ALA A 36 22.90 12.43 3.85
N ILE A 37 22.20 11.52 3.19
CA ILE A 37 21.38 11.85 2.00
C ILE A 37 20.25 12.82 2.39
N TYR A 38 19.57 12.60 3.51
CA TYR A 38 18.45 13.44 3.92
C TYR A 38 18.88 14.73 4.64
N ASP A 39 20.16 14.88 4.98
CA ASP A 39 20.74 16.13 5.48
C ASP A 39 21.15 17.11 4.37
N LEU A 40 21.14 16.69 3.10
CA LEU A 40 21.38 17.58 1.97
C LEU A 40 20.37 18.74 1.93
N ASP A 41 20.80 19.87 1.39
CA ASP A 41 19.97 21.08 1.31
C ASP A 41 18.93 20.99 0.19
N TYR A 42 17.82 20.33 0.47
CA TYR A 42 16.68 20.27 -0.43
C TYR A 42 15.86 21.55 -0.40
N VAL A 43 15.52 22.08 -1.57
CA VAL A 43 14.70 23.30 -1.74
C VAL A 43 13.27 23.14 -1.21
N ARG A 44 12.75 21.92 -1.13
CA ARG A 44 11.41 21.56 -0.62
C ARG A 44 10.24 22.25 -1.36
N THR A 45 10.46 22.61 -2.60
CA THR A 45 9.43 23.11 -3.50
C THR A 45 9.70 22.62 -4.93
N TYR A 46 8.82 22.97 -5.86
CA TYR A 46 9.03 22.66 -7.27
C TYR A 46 10.08 23.56 -7.91
N HIS A 47 10.66 23.10 -9.02
CA HIS A 47 11.63 23.87 -9.78
C HIS A 47 11.00 25.15 -10.36
N PRO A 48 11.67 26.33 -10.32
CA PRO A 48 11.11 27.61 -10.77
C PRO A 48 10.57 27.63 -12.21
N SER A 49 11.07 26.72 -13.08
CA SER A 49 10.57 26.63 -14.46
C SER A 49 9.07 26.28 -14.55
N TYR A 50 8.46 25.78 -13.49
CA TYR A 50 7.02 25.47 -13.42
C TYR A 50 6.15 26.67 -13.06
N GLU A 51 6.72 27.76 -12.57
CA GLU A 51 5.95 28.98 -12.17
C GLU A 51 5.10 29.52 -13.32
N LYS A 52 5.65 29.55 -14.53
CA LYS A 52 4.94 29.97 -15.74
C LYS A 52 3.72 29.11 -16.11
N TYR A 53 3.61 27.92 -15.53
CA TYR A 53 2.48 27.00 -15.71
C TYR A 53 1.54 26.98 -14.49
N GLY A 54 1.70 27.89 -13.53
CA GLY A 54 0.90 27.94 -12.30
C GLY A 54 1.43 27.05 -11.18
N GLY A 55 2.71 26.63 -11.25
CA GLY A 55 3.36 25.80 -10.25
C GLY A 55 3.06 24.32 -10.40
N VAL A 56 3.25 23.57 -9.31
CA VAL A 56 2.96 22.12 -9.21
C VAL A 56 2.02 21.89 -8.03
N PRO A 57 0.69 21.79 -8.22
CA PRO A 57 -0.28 21.68 -7.12
C PRO A 57 -0.01 20.50 -6.18
N ALA A 58 0.57 19.39 -6.69
CA ALA A 58 0.87 18.21 -5.90
C ALA A 58 1.87 18.48 -4.75
N ILE A 59 2.63 19.60 -4.78
CA ILE A 59 3.56 19.96 -3.69
C ILE A 59 2.82 20.18 -2.36
N GLU A 60 1.59 20.67 -2.40
CA GLU A 60 0.79 20.93 -1.20
C GLU A 60 0.54 19.68 -0.37
N GLU A 61 0.46 18.52 -1.03
CA GLU A 61 0.23 17.24 -0.37
C GLU A 61 1.47 16.67 0.33
N VAL A 62 2.68 17.00 -0.18
CA VAL A 62 3.92 16.33 0.23
C VAL A 62 4.95 17.27 0.90
N GLN A 63 4.84 18.58 0.75
CA GLN A 63 5.82 19.57 1.21
C GLN A 63 6.20 19.41 2.69
N PHE A 64 5.22 19.11 3.53
CA PHE A 64 5.38 18.96 4.98
C PHE A 64 5.38 17.48 5.41
N SER A 65 5.87 16.61 4.56
CA SER A 65 6.01 15.18 4.84
C SER A 65 7.47 14.81 5.02
N VAL A 66 7.72 13.81 5.86
CA VAL A 66 9.04 13.29 6.18
C VAL A 66 9.10 11.82 5.87
N ILE A 67 10.08 11.40 5.08
CA ILE A 67 10.35 9.99 4.82
C ILE A 67 11.19 9.43 5.96
N SER A 68 10.71 8.38 6.61
CA SER A 68 11.38 7.74 7.75
C SER A 68 12.16 6.49 7.37
N CYS A 69 11.80 5.83 6.26
CA CYS A 69 12.43 4.60 5.79
C CYS A 69 12.28 4.42 4.29
N ARG A 70 13.07 3.51 3.72
CA ARG A 70 12.98 2.99 2.36
C ARG A 70 12.96 1.48 2.38
N GLY A 71 12.52 0.86 1.27
CA GLY A 71 12.35 -0.58 1.16
C GLY A 71 10.99 -1.07 1.64
N CYS A 72 10.63 -2.29 1.27
CA CYS A 72 9.36 -2.89 1.67
C CYS A 72 9.43 -4.43 1.65
N PHE A 73 9.29 -5.08 2.80
CA PHE A 73 9.23 -6.54 2.88
C PHE A 73 7.83 -7.13 2.62
N GLY A 74 6.85 -6.29 2.32
CA GLY A 74 5.48 -6.73 1.99
C GLY A 74 5.40 -7.55 0.72
N SER A 75 6.27 -7.28 -0.27
CA SER A 75 6.44 -8.07 -1.51
C SER A 75 5.13 -8.37 -2.26
N CYS A 76 4.18 -7.43 -2.27
CA CYS A 76 2.95 -7.57 -3.04
C CYS A 76 3.29 -7.73 -4.53
N SER A 77 2.63 -8.67 -5.22
CA SER A 77 2.99 -9.07 -6.58
C SER A 77 2.81 -7.96 -7.63
N PHE A 78 1.95 -6.98 -7.38
CA PHE A 78 1.66 -5.84 -8.27
C PHE A 78 2.58 -4.63 -8.04
N CYS A 79 3.30 -4.59 -6.90
CA CYS A 79 4.05 -3.41 -6.49
C CYS A 79 5.54 -3.53 -6.88
N ALA A 80 6.08 -2.50 -7.52
CA ALA A 80 7.50 -2.47 -7.90
C ALA A 80 8.42 -1.88 -6.82
N ILE A 81 7.88 -1.37 -5.70
CA ILE A 81 8.69 -0.74 -4.64
C ILE A 81 9.77 -1.70 -4.12
N HIS A 82 9.41 -2.95 -3.85
CA HIS A 82 10.37 -3.94 -3.38
C HIS A 82 11.44 -4.32 -4.44
N SER A 83 11.18 -4.04 -5.72
CA SER A 83 12.14 -4.29 -6.80
C SER A 83 13.20 -3.19 -6.88
N HIS A 84 12.82 -1.93 -6.68
CA HIS A 84 13.75 -0.81 -6.84
C HIS A 84 14.27 -0.21 -5.52
N GLN A 85 13.60 -0.43 -4.40
CA GLN A 85 14.09 -0.02 -3.09
C GLN A 85 14.58 -1.19 -2.22
N GLY A 86 14.37 -2.42 -2.68
CA GLY A 86 14.73 -3.63 -1.95
C GLY A 86 13.67 -4.07 -0.94
N ARG A 87 13.88 -5.28 -0.39
CA ARG A 87 13.03 -5.88 0.64
C ARG A 87 13.60 -5.73 2.05
N ILE A 88 14.83 -5.22 2.19
CA ILE A 88 15.46 -4.91 3.47
C ILE A 88 15.17 -3.43 3.77
N ILE A 89 14.63 -3.18 4.94
CA ILE A 89 14.29 -1.81 5.33
C ILE A 89 15.55 -1.04 5.67
N GLN A 90 15.65 0.17 5.12
CA GLN A 90 16.70 1.15 5.34
C GLN A 90 16.08 2.32 6.09
N THR A 91 16.50 2.55 7.32
CA THR A 91 15.89 3.56 8.21
C THR A 91 16.80 4.75 8.40
N ARG A 92 16.19 5.89 8.58
CA ARG A 92 16.85 7.08 9.12
C ARG A 92 16.82 7.05 10.63
N SER A 93 17.83 7.66 11.26
CA SER A 93 17.83 7.89 12.70
C SER A 93 16.71 8.83 13.14
N HIS A 94 16.30 8.75 14.39
CA HIS A 94 15.36 9.72 14.96
C HIS A 94 15.92 11.14 14.89
N GLU A 95 17.21 11.31 15.12
CA GLU A 95 17.91 12.59 15.09
C GLU A 95 17.85 13.25 13.72
N SER A 96 18.06 12.49 12.63
CA SER A 96 17.94 12.97 11.26
C SER A 96 16.51 13.46 10.97
N ILE A 97 15.49 12.67 11.35
CA ILE A 97 14.08 13.00 11.15
C ILE A 97 13.68 14.23 11.97
N ILE A 98 14.16 14.34 13.20
CA ILE A 98 13.90 15.49 14.07
C ILE A 98 14.54 16.76 13.51
N ARG A 99 15.78 16.68 12.99
CA ARG A 99 16.42 17.84 12.32
C ARG A 99 15.61 18.32 11.13
N GLU A 100 15.14 17.38 10.30
CA GLU A 100 14.29 17.71 9.15
C GLU A 100 12.95 18.31 9.58
N ALA A 101 12.28 17.72 10.58
CA ALA A 101 11.03 18.25 11.10
C ALA A 101 11.19 19.68 11.66
N LYS A 102 12.31 20.00 12.31
CA LYS A 102 12.64 21.37 12.75
C LYS A 102 12.80 22.31 11.55
N LYS A 103 13.58 21.95 10.52
CA LYS A 103 13.68 22.74 9.28
C LYS A 103 12.31 23.00 8.65
N ILE A 104 11.39 22.03 8.69
CA ILE A 104 10.02 22.22 8.20
C ILE A 104 9.25 23.25 9.02
N THR A 105 9.44 23.33 10.34
CA THR A 105 8.74 24.34 11.18
C THR A 105 9.14 25.77 10.86
N GLU A 106 10.28 25.98 10.21
CA GLU A 106 10.81 27.28 9.81
C GLU A 106 10.30 27.74 8.42
N LEU A 107 9.61 26.87 7.68
CA LEU A 107 9.08 27.20 6.36
C LEU A 107 7.92 28.20 6.44
N PRO A 108 7.86 29.22 5.56
CA PRO A 108 6.90 30.34 5.65
C PRO A 108 5.43 29.92 5.71
N ASN A 109 5.06 28.85 5.03
CA ASN A 109 3.69 28.38 4.91
C ASN A 109 3.33 27.26 5.90
N PHE A 110 4.23 26.91 6.82
CA PHE A 110 3.98 25.85 7.80
C PHE A 110 2.96 26.29 8.86
N LYS A 111 1.89 25.52 9.02
CA LYS A 111 0.79 25.81 9.95
C LYS A 111 0.78 24.93 11.20
N GLY A 112 1.86 24.19 11.43
CA GLY A 112 2.01 23.28 12.57
C GLY A 112 1.62 21.82 12.27
N TYR A 113 1.41 21.44 11.02
CA TYR A 113 0.97 20.11 10.63
C TYR A 113 2.04 19.39 9.82
N ILE A 114 2.64 18.33 10.38
CA ILE A 114 3.41 17.37 9.61
C ILE A 114 2.40 16.42 8.95
N HIS A 115 2.36 16.44 7.62
CA HIS A 115 1.35 15.71 6.85
C HIS A 115 1.57 14.20 6.86
N ASP A 116 2.84 13.77 6.95
CA ASP A 116 3.19 12.35 7.02
C ASP A 116 4.58 12.16 7.66
N VAL A 117 4.74 11.18 8.52
CA VAL A 117 6.01 10.60 8.90
C VAL A 117 5.97 9.15 8.44
N GLY A 118 6.36 8.92 7.20
CA GLY A 118 6.06 7.67 6.54
C GLY A 118 7.19 7.12 5.67
N GLY A 119 6.80 6.36 4.69
CA GLY A 119 7.67 5.66 3.75
C GLY A 119 6.83 4.81 2.80
N PRO A 120 7.43 3.84 2.09
CA PRO A 120 6.69 2.90 1.24
C PRO A 120 5.59 2.15 2.01
N THR A 121 5.80 1.93 3.29
CA THR A 121 4.85 1.45 4.29
C THR A 121 5.23 2.09 5.62
N ALA A 122 4.38 2.93 6.16
CA ALA A 122 4.73 3.82 7.28
C ALA A 122 5.24 3.07 8.53
N ASN A 123 4.63 1.94 8.85
CA ASN A 123 4.99 1.16 10.03
C ASN A 123 6.11 0.12 9.81
N PHE A 124 6.88 0.22 8.72
CA PHE A 124 8.08 -0.58 8.50
C PHE A 124 9.33 0.22 8.91
N ARG A 125 9.79 0.02 10.12
CA ARG A 125 10.90 0.80 10.69
C ARG A 125 12.18 0.02 10.94
N HIS A 126 12.19 -1.28 10.68
CA HIS A 126 13.36 -2.15 10.84
C HIS A 126 13.30 -3.34 9.87
N PRO A 127 14.41 -4.03 9.61
CA PRO A 127 14.40 -5.28 8.86
C PRO A 127 13.40 -6.27 9.42
N SER A 128 12.76 -7.07 8.57
CA SER A 128 11.69 -7.98 9.00
C SER A 128 12.15 -9.04 10.01
N CYS A 129 13.44 -9.34 10.05
CA CYS A 129 14.05 -10.27 11.02
C CYS A 129 15.58 -10.13 11.00
N ALA A 130 16.25 -10.56 12.06
CA ALA A 130 17.71 -10.53 12.19
C ALA A 130 18.47 -11.31 11.07
N LYS A 131 17.82 -12.29 10.44
CA LYS A 131 18.41 -13.03 9.33
C LYS A 131 18.69 -12.15 8.13
N GLN A 132 17.81 -11.17 7.84
CA GLN A 132 17.94 -10.33 6.64
C GLN A 132 19.27 -9.58 6.56
N LEU A 133 19.81 -9.15 7.71
CA LEU A 133 21.07 -8.42 7.78
C LEU A 133 22.31 -9.29 7.59
N LYS A 134 22.15 -10.62 7.68
CA LYS A 134 23.28 -11.57 7.59
C LYS A 134 23.35 -12.29 6.24
N VAL A 135 22.20 -12.69 5.71
CA VAL A 135 22.14 -13.56 4.52
C VAL A 135 21.04 -13.12 3.54
N GLY A 136 20.50 -11.92 3.71
CA GLY A 136 19.47 -11.37 2.83
C GLY A 136 18.07 -11.94 3.04
N VAL A 137 17.21 -11.71 2.06
CA VAL A 137 15.80 -12.10 2.11
C VAL A 137 15.57 -13.55 1.72
N CYS A 138 14.51 -14.16 2.23
CA CYS A 138 14.13 -15.51 1.81
C CYS A 138 13.71 -15.52 0.33
N ARG A 139 14.23 -16.48 -0.46
CA ARG A 139 13.92 -16.60 -1.89
C ARG A 139 12.52 -17.12 -2.17
N ASP A 140 12.03 -18.04 -1.33
CA ASP A 140 10.80 -18.80 -1.56
C ASP A 140 9.73 -18.53 -0.50
N ARG A 141 9.88 -17.42 0.24
CA ARG A 141 8.93 -17.04 1.28
C ARG A 141 8.77 -15.53 1.35
N GLN A 142 7.54 -15.07 1.48
CA GLN A 142 7.20 -13.70 1.85
C GLN A 142 7.09 -13.59 3.39
N CYS A 143 7.37 -12.39 3.93
CA CYS A 143 7.34 -12.17 5.38
C CYS A 143 5.93 -12.12 5.96
N LEU A 144 4.94 -11.70 5.16
CA LEU A 144 3.55 -11.49 5.59
C LEU A 144 2.52 -12.37 4.89
N PHE A 145 2.88 -13.03 3.78
CA PHE A 145 1.97 -13.88 3.02
C PHE A 145 2.50 -15.31 2.91
N PRO A 146 1.61 -16.35 2.95
CA PRO A 146 0.15 -16.30 3.20
C PRO A 146 -0.22 -16.01 4.66
N LYS A 147 0.72 -16.15 5.56
CA LYS A 147 0.63 -15.83 7.01
C LYS A 147 1.93 -15.18 7.45
N PRO A 148 1.92 -14.32 8.48
CA PRO A 148 3.13 -13.76 9.05
C PRO A 148 4.17 -14.83 9.38
N CYS A 149 5.43 -14.56 9.02
CA CYS A 149 6.54 -15.48 9.31
C CYS A 149 6.73 -15.59 10.83
N PRO A 150 6.96 -16.78 11.41
CA PRO A 150 7.22 -16.91 12.85
C PRO A 150 8.42 -16.12 13.36
N ASN A 151 9.40 -15.83 12.48
CA ASN A 151 10.59 -15.05 12.80
C ASN A 151 10.43 -13.55 12.48
N LEU A 152 9.22 -13.12 12.11
CA LEU A 152 8.96 -11.71 11.83
C LEU A 152 9.08 -10.92 13.13
N ASP A 153 9.91 -9.90 13.12
CA ASP A 153 9.91 -8.89 14.16
C ASP A 153 8.69 -7.99 13.96
N THR A 154 7.81 -7.94 14.96
CA THR A 154 6.55 -7.21 14.91
C THR A 154 6.49 -6.03 15.86
N ASP A 155 7.62 -5.66 16.46
CA ASP A 155 7.70 -4.55 17.41
C ASP A 155 7.56 -3.20 16.69
N HIS A 156 6.65 -2.37 17.17
CA HIS A 156 6.43 -1.01 16.69
C HIS A 156 6.98 0.07 17.64
N SER A 157 7.71 -0.30 18.69
CA SER A 157 8.17 0.64 19.74
C SER A 157 9.04 1.75 19.16
N ASP A 158 9.92 1.46 18.19
CA ASP A 158 10.75 2.46 17.52
C ASP A 158 9.89 3.51 16.80
N TYR A 159 8.87 3.05 16.06
CA TYR A 159 8.00 3.98 15.34
C TYR A 159 7.14 4.83 16.27
N ILE A 160 6.60 4.23 17.35
CA ILE A 160 5.88 4.96 18.40
C ILE A 160 6.77 6.05 19.00
N ALA A 161 7.99 5.69 19.40
CA ALA A 161 8.95 6.63 20.00
C ALA A 161 9.31 7.77 19.03
N LEU A 162 9.50 7.47 17.73
CA LEU A 162 9.73 8.47 16.70
C LEU A 162 8.57 9.46 16.59
N LEU A 163 7.34 8.96 16.45
CA LEU A 163 6.14 9.78 16.32
C LEU A 163 5.94 10.68 17.55
N GLN A 164 6.19 10.16 18.75
CA GLN A 164 6.12 10.93 20.00
C GLN A 164 7.18 12.03 20.04
N LYS A 165 8.43 11.74 19.67
CA LYS A 165 9.51 12.75 19.62
C LYS A 165 9.18 13.86 18.62
N VAL A 166 8.71 13.53 17.42
CA VAL A 166 8.34 14.54 16.42
C VAL A 166 7.15 15.38 16.90
N ARG A 167 6.13 14.76 17.51
CA ARG A 167 4.97 15.46 18.06
C ARG A 167 5.31 16.42 19.20
N ALA A 168 6.38 16.14 19.95
CA ALA A 168 6.83 16.97 21.07
C ALA A 168 7.64 18.22 20.65
N LEU A 169 7.96 18.37 19.36
CA LEU A 169 8.71 19.52 18.88
C LEU A 169 7.89 20.81 18.95
N SER A 170 8.54 21.89 19.37
CA SER A 170 7.95 23.23 19.34
C SER A 170 7.53 23.61 17.91
N GLY A 171 6.38 24.26 17.76
CA GLY A 171 5.80 24.62 16.46
C GLY A 171 4.99 23.53 15.79
N ILE A 172 5.02 22.28 16.28
CA ILE A 172 4.23 21.17 15.74
C ILE A 172 2.95 20.99 16.57
N LYS A 173 1.80 21.11 15.90
CA LYS A 173 0.47 20.90 16.49
C LYS A 173 -0.02 19.46 16.31
N LYS A 174 0.24 18.87 15.13
CA LYS A 174 -0.18 17.51 14.77
C LYS A 174 0.84 16.85 13.84
N VAL A 175 0.99 15.54 14.00
CA VAL A 175 1.79 14.67 13.14
C VAL A 175 0.86 13.58 12.62
N PHE A 176 0.72 13.46 11.31
CA PHE A 176 -0.13 12.45 10.70
C PHE A 176 0.65 11.31 10.09
N VAL A 177 0.00 10.17 9.91
CA VAL A 177 0.46 9.01 9.15
C VAL A 177 -0.49 8.82 7.98
N ARG A 178 -0.06 9.20 6.76
CA ARG A 178 -0.88 9.21 5.54
C ARG A 178 -0.39 8.24 4.45
N SER A 179 0.89 7.86 4.45
CA SER A 179 1.47 6.96 3.45
C SER A 179 0.94 5.53 3.52
N GLY A 180 0.05 5.25 4.46
CA GLY A 180 -0.57 3.95 4.66
C GLY A 180 0.23 3.03 5.57
N ILE A 181 -0.46 2.12 6.20
CA ILE A 181 0.10 1.10 7.09
C ILE A 181 -0.21 -0.30 6.56
N ARG A 182 0.66 -1.26 6.91
CA ARG A 182 0.34 -2.67 6.78
C ARG A 182 -0.43 -3.10 8.02
N TYR A 183 -1.74 -3.23 7.87
CA TYR A 183 -2.64 -3.61 8.97
C TYR A 183 -2.44 -5.06 9.41
N ASP A 184 -2.03 -5.95 8.52
CA ASP A 184 -1.68 -7.33 8.83
C ASP A 184 -0.39 -7.42 9.68
N TYR A 185 0.58 -6.54 9.44
CA TYR A 185 1.78 -6.41 10.25
C TYR A 185 1.44 -5.80 11.63
N LEU A 186 0.59 -4.78 11.68
CA LEU A 186 0.09 -4.21 12.93
C LEU A 186 -0.63 -5.28 13.78
N LEU A 187 -1.49 -6.10 13.16
CA LEU A 187 -2.19 -7.18 13.86
C LEU A 187 -1.30 -8.35 14.30
N ALA A 188 -0.09 -8.45 13.76
CA ALA A 188 0.89 -9.45 14.18
C ALA A 188 1.66 -9.03 15.44
N ASP A 189 1.61 -7.75 15.81
CA ASP A 189 2.14 -7.26 17.08
C ASP A 189 1.35 -7.89 18.24
N LYS A 190 2.06 -8.25 19.32
CA LYS A 190 1.46 -8.90 20.51
C LYS A 190 0.69 -7.93 21.40
N ASN A 191 0.84 -6.63 21.15
CA ASN A 191 0.17 -5.58 21.92
C ASN A 191 -0.54 -4.59 20.99
N ASP A 192 -1.41 -3.76 21.52
CA ASP A 192 -2.19 -2.77 20.79
C ASP A 192 -1.64 -1.33 20.90
N ARG A 193 -0.42 -1.18 21.44
CA ARG A 193 0.18 0.14 21.72
C ARG A 193 0.29 1.01 20.48
N PHE A 194 0.68 0.41 19.35
CA PHE A 194 0.79 1.16 18.11
C PHE A 194 -0.60 1.57 17.57
N LEU A 195 -1.60 0.70 17.64
CA LEU A 195 -2.97 1.05 17.25
C LEU A 195 -3.53 2.18 18.12
N ASP A 196 -3.27 2.15 19.43
CA ASP A 196 -3.70 3.18 20.38
C ASP A 196 -3.04 4.53 20.05
N GLU A 197 -1.70 4.58 19.92
CA GLU A 197 -0.95 5.79 19.55
C GLU A 197 -1.42 6.35 18.21
N LEU A 198 -1.57 5.49 17.21
CA LEU A 198 -2.02 5.86 15.87
C LEU A 198 -3.39 6.54 15.90
N CYS A 199 -4.38 5.90 16.53
CA CYS A 199 -5.74 6.42 16.59
C CYS A 199 -5.86 7.71 17.41
N ARG A 200 -5.15 7.82 18.53
CA ARG A 200 -5.22 9.01 19.37
C ARG A 200 -4.60 10.24 18.75
N TYR A 201 -3.50 10.07 18.02
CA TYR A 201 -2.64 11.22 17.71
C TYR A 201 -2.33 11.41 16.22
N HIS A 202 -2.43 10.37 15.38
CA HIS A 202 -1.85 10.37 14.05
C HIS A 202 -2.85 10.15 12.91
N VAL A 203 -4.12 9.92 13.20
CA VAL A 203 -5.19 9.84 12.20
C VAL A 203 -5.93 11.17 12.12
N SER A 204 -6.03 11.75 10.92
CA SER A 204 -6.69 13.03 10.66
C SER A 204 -8.21 12.94 10.44
N GLY A 205 -8.86 11.90 11.01
CA GLY A 205 -10.27 11.55 10.77
C GLY A 205 -10.42 10.40 9.78
N GLN A 206 -9.46 10.20 8.88
CA GLN A 206 -9.46 9.10 7.91
C GLN A 206 -8.12 8.39 7.91
N LEU A 207 -8.15 7.05 7.98
CA LEU A 207 -6.98 6.19 7.83
C LEU A 207 -7.07 5.42 6.51
N LYS A 208 -6.12 5.67 5.61
CA LYS A 208 -6.00 4.95 4.35
C LYS A 208 -5.39 3.58 4.57
N VAL A 209 -6.03 2.54 4.07
CA VAL A 209 -5.56 1.16 4.12
C VAL A 209 -5.79 0.48 2.79
N ALA A 210 -4.98 -0.51 2.45
CA ALA A 210 -4.99 -1.14 1.15
C ALA A 210 -5.29 -2.65 1.27
N PRO A 211 -6.55 -3.07 1.45
CA PRO A 211 -6.93 -4.48 1.34
C PRO A 211 -6.80 -5.03 -0.09
N GLU A 212 -6.88 -4.18 -1.10
CA GLU A 212 -6.76 -4.40 -2.54
C GLU A 212 -7.92 -5.20 -3.15
N HIS A 213 -8.40 -6.24 -2.48
CA HIS A 213 -9.53 -7.08 -2.88
C HIS A 213 -10.13 -7.79 -1.67
N VAL A 214 -11.16 -8.62 -1.87
CA VAL A 214 -11.78 -9.46 -0.83
C VAL A 214 -11.88 -10.94 -1.20
N ALA A 215 -11.88 -11.26 -2.50
CA ALA A 215 -11.88 -12.64 -2.97
C ALA A 215 -10.53 -13.28 -2.67
N GLU A 216 -10.53 -14.42 -1.95
CA GLU A 216 -9.31 -15.08 -1.45
C GLU A 216 -8.36 -15.45 -2.59
N HIS A 217 -8.89 -15.91 -3.72
CA HIS A 217 -8.10 -16.27 -4.88
C HIS A 217 -7.43 -15.05 -5.56
N ALA A 218 -8.11 -13.90 -5.63
CA ALA A 218 -7.52 -12.66 -6.13
C ALA A 218 -6.41 -12.16 -5.19
N LEU A 219 -6.67 -12.16 -3.87
CA LEU A 219 -5.69 -11.79 -2.84
C LEU A 219 -4.47 -12.70 -2.85
N ALA A 220 -4.64 -14.00 -3.07
CA ALA A 220 -3.53 -14.94 -3.21
C ALA A 220 -2.61 -14.58 -4.39
N ASN A 221 -3.18 -14.21 -5.55
CA ASN A 221 -2.40 -13.74 -6.70
C ASN A 221 -1.73 -12.38 -6.48
N MET A 222 -2.27 -11.57 -5.57
CA MET A 222 -1.68 -10.28 -5.16
C MET A 222 -0.57 -10.43 -4.10
N GLY A 223 -0.45 -11.59 -3.44
CA GLY A 223 0.42 -11.77 -2.28
C GLY A 223 -0.07 -10.96 -1.07
N LYS A 224 -1.40 -10.85 -0.89
CA LYS A 224 -2.06 -10.10 0.19
C LYS A 224 -2.76 -11.04 1.16
N PRO A 225 -2.88 -10.65 2.43
CA PRO A 225 -3.63 -11.45 3.42
C PRO A 225 -5.10 -11.57 3.03
N GLY A 226 -5.75 -12.67 3.44
CA GLY A 226 -7.14 -12.91 3.17
C GLY A 226 -8.09 -11.89 3.81
N LYS A 227 -9.34 -11.84 3.30
CA LYS A 227 -10.43 -10.95 3.76
C LYS A 227 -10.61 -10.95 5.28
N SER A 228 -10.48 -12.12 5.91
CA SER A 228 -10.65 -12.28 7.36
C SER A 228 -9.69 -11.41 8.19
N VAL A 229 -8.46 -11.20 7.70
CA VAL A 229 -7.46 -10.35 8.36
C VAL A 229 -7.89 -8.88 8.30
N TYR A 230 -8.40 -8.45 7.15
CA TYR A 230 -8.92 -7.08 7.01
C TYR A 230 -10.14 -6.84 7.91
N LEU A 231 -11.07 -7.78 7.97
CA LEU A 231 -12.23 -7.70 8.89
C LEU A 231 -11.81 -7.65 10.36
N LYS A 232 -10.75 -8.41 10.74
CA LYS A 232 -10.18 -8.33 12.09
C LYS A 232 -9.64 -6.94 12.39
N PHE A 233 -8.91 -6.35 11.44
CA PHE A 233 -8.39 -5.00 11.57
C PHE A 233 -9.51 -3.96 11.69
N MET A 234 -10.54 -4.02 10.83
CA MET A 234 -11.70 -3.11 10.91
C MET A 234 -12.35 -3.14 12.30
N ARG A 235 -12.55 -4.33 12.86
CA ARG A 235 -13.11 -4.49 14.21
C ARG A 235 -12.21 -3.88 15.28
N ALA A 236 -10.90 -4.13 15.21
CA ALA A 236 -9.94 -3.57 16.17
C ALA A 236 -9.89 -2.04 16.10
N PHE A 237 -9.87 -1.47 14.88
CA PHE A 237 -9.88 -0.02 14.66
C PHE A 237 -11.17 0.63 15.19
N ASN A 238 -12.33 0.06 14.87
CA ASN A 238 -13.62 0.59 15.33
C ASN A 238 -13.76 0.50 16.86
N LYS A 239 -13.35 -0.63 17.44
CA LYS A 239 -13.33 -0.80 18.92
C LYS A 239 -12.44 0.25 19.57
N LYS A 240 -11.22 0.46 19.04
CA LYS A 240 -10.30 1.48 19.57
C LYS A 240 -10.90 2.88 19.48
N ASN A 241 -11.54 3.24 18.39
CA ASN A 241 -12.21 4.52 18.25
C ASN A 241 -13.35 4.73 19.26
N GLN A 242 -14.12 3.68 19.54
CA GLN A 242 -15.16 3.72 20.59
C GLN A 242 -14.53 3.92 21.96
N GLU A 243 -13.46 3.19 22.30
CA GLU A 243 -12.75 3.31 23.58
C GLU A 243 -12.19 4.71 23.84
N ILE A 244 -11.70 5.39 22.79
CA ILE A 244 -11.10 6.72 22.91
C ILE A 244 -12.07 7.87 22.58
N GLY A 245 -13.32 7.58 22.26
CA GLY A 245 -14.35 8.57 21.98
C GLY A 245 -14.14 9.37 20.69
N LEU A 246 -13.45 8.82 19.68
CA LEU A 246 -13.19 9.48 18.40
C LEU A 246 -14.04 8.89 17.28
N LYS A 247 -14.36 9.73 16.28
CA LYS A 247 -15.04 9.35 15.03
C LYS A 247 -14.04 9.38 13.89
N GLN A 248 -13.39 8.26 13.64
CA GLN A 248 -12.45 8.09 12.53
C GLN A 248 -12.95 6.99 11.61
N PHE A 249 -12.58 7.07 10.31
CA PHE A 249 -13.06 6.17 9.28
C PHE A 249 -11.89 5.52 8.55
N LEU A 250 -12.08 4.27 8.15
CA LEU A 250 -11.16 3.60 7.22
C LEU A 250 -11.53 3.98 5.78
N VAL A 251 -10.52 4.32 4.99
CA VAL A 251 -10.65 4.53 3.56
C VAL A 251 -9.90 3.39 2.84
N PRO A 252 -10.62 2.32 2.46
CA PRO A 252 -10.00 1.17 1.83
C PRO A 252 -9.73 1.42 0.35
N TYR A 253 -8.52 1.08 -0.09
CA TYR A 253 -8.14 1.03 -1.50
C TYR A 253 -8.33 -0.37 -2.06
N PHE A 254 -8.89 -0.43 -3.29
CA PHE A 254 -9.10 -1.67 -4.03
C PHE A 254 -8.59 -1.53 -5.45
N ILE A 255 -8.10 -2.63 -6.02
CA ILE A 255 -7.61 -2.72 -7.39
C ILE A 255 -8.61 -3.49 -8.22
N SER A 256 -9.09 -2.87 -9.32
CA SER A 256 -9.89 -3.52 -10.34
C SER A 256 -9.00 -4.25 -11.35
N SER A 257 -9.48 -5.38 -11.86
CA SER A 257 -8.91 -6.08 -13.02
C SER A 257 -7.46 -6.55 -12.84
N HIS A 258 -7.04 -6.84 -11.59
CA HIS A 258 -5.76 -7.48 -11.34
C HIS A 258 -5.69 -8.88 -11.99
N PRO A 259 -4.54 -9.32 -12.54
CA PRO A 259 -4.39 -10.69 -13.03
C PRO A 259 -4.81 -11.73 -11.99
N GLY A 260 -5.67 -12.65 -12.39
CA GLY A 260 -6.30 -13.61 -11.51
C GLY A 260 -7.64 -13.16 -10.93
N CYS A 261 -8.07 -11.90 -11.13
CA CYS A 261 -9.39 -11.43 -10.72
C CYS A 261 -10.41 -11.69 -11.84
N THR A 262 -11.40 -12.52 -11.57
CA THR A 262 -12.52 -12.82 -12.48
C THR A 262 -13.69 -11.86 -12.26
N LEU A 263 -14.67 -11.90 -13.15
CA LEU A 263 -15.89 -11.10 -12.97
C LEU A 263 -16.69 -11.51 -11.73
N ARG A 264 -16.65 -12.80 -11.34
CA ARG A 264 -17.26 -13.28 -10.09
C ARG A 264 -16.59 -12.69 -8.85
N ASP A 265 -15.27 -12.59 -8.85
CA ASP A 265 -14.51 -11.95 -7.76
C ASP A 265 -14.87 -10.46 -7.63
N ALA A 266 -15.09 -9.78 -8.77
CA ALA A 266 -15.54 -8.39 -8.76
C ALA A 266 -16.96 -8.22 -8.21
N VAL A 267 -17.85 -9.19 -8.46
CA VAL A 267 -19.18 -9.22 -7.83
C VAL A 267 -19.07 -9.41 -6.33
N GLU A 268 -18.23 -10.36 -5.86
CA GLU A 268 -17.96 -10.55 -4.41
C GLU A 268 -17.45 -9.27 -3.74
N LEU A 269 -16.55 -8.55 -4.43
CA LEU A 269 -16.07 -7.26 -3.93
C LEU A 269 -17.20 -6.23 -3.83
N SER A 270 -18.11 -6.18 -4.82
CA SER A 270 -19.25 -5.25 -4.80
C SER A 270 -20.23 -5.55 -3.66
N GLU A 271 -20.49 -6.84 -3.40
CA GLU A 271 -21.31 -7.24 -2.25
C GLU A 271 -20.65 -6.79 -0.93
N PHE A 272 -19.35 -6.99 -0.80
CA PHE A 272 -18.62 -6.52 0.37
C PHE A 272 -18.68 -5.00 0.54
N LEU A 273 -18.51 -4.23 -0.56
CA LEU A 273 -18.62 -2.77 -0.53
C LEU A 273 -20.01 -2.31 -0.10
N ARG A 274 -21.07 -3.00 -0.55
CA ARG A 274 -22.44 -2.77 -0.11
C ARG A 274 -22.58 -3.01 1.40
N ASP A 275 -22.06 -4.14 1.87
CA ASP A 275 -22.22 -4.59 3.25
C ASP A 275 -21.52 -3.67 4.24
N ILE A 276 -20.37 -3.11 3.86
CA ILE A 276 -19.65 -2.12 4.69
C ILE A 276 -20.12 -0.68 4.45
N GLY A 277 -21.08 -0.45 3.55
CA GLY A 277 -21.59 0.87 3.22
C GLY A 277 -20.59 1.80 2.55
N HIS A 278 -19.53 1.26 1.95
CA HIS A 278 -18.48 2.04 1.29
C HIS A 278 -18.69 2.10 -0.23
N GLN A 279 -18.59 3.31 -0.78
CA GLN A 279 -18.64 3.54 -2.22
C GLN A 279 -17.37 4.26 -2.67
N PRO A 280 -16.45 3.58 -3.36
CA PRO A 280 -15.25 4.23 -3.88
C PRO A 280 -15.60 5.35 -4.88
N GLU A 281 -15.10 6.56 -4.65
CA GLU A 281 -15.27 7.67 -5.60
C GLU A 281 -14.37 7.47 -6.82
N GLN A 282 -13.15 7.01 -6.58
CA GLN A 282 -12.17 6.69 -7.62
C GLN A 282 -11.82 5.21 -7.57
N VAL A 283 -11.78 4.59 -8.73
CA VAL A 283 -11.36 3.20 -8.90
C VAL A 283 -10.25 3.15 -9.94
N GLN A 284 -9.18 2.47 -9.59
CA GLN A 284 -8.04 2.28 -10.48
C GLN A 284 -8.01 0.83 -10.98
N ASP A 285 -7.94 0.66 -12.29
CA ASP A 285 -7.61 -0.64 -12.88
C ASP A 285 -6.15 -0.98 -12.62
N PHE A 286 -5.84 -2.26 -12.58
CA PHE A 286 -4.47 -2.72 -12.54
C PHE A 286 -3.66 -2.15 -13.71
N ILE A 287 -2.56 -1.48 -13.39
CA ILE A 287 -1.59 -0.97 -14.36
C ILE A 287 -0.35 -1.85 -14.31
N PRO A 288 0.04 -2.49 -15.44
CA PRO A 288 1.27 -3.27 -15.48
C PRO A 288 2.49 -2.40 -15.20
N THR A 289 3.11 -2.61 -14.04
CA THR A 289 4.31 -1.88 -13.62
C THR A 289 5.53 -2.76 -13.86
N PRO A 290 6.55 -2.31 -14.62
CA PRO A 290 7.77 -3.05 -14.85
C PRO A 290 8.42 -3.54 -13.55
N GLY A 291 8.95 -4.78 -13.55
CA GLY A 291 9.58 -5.39 -12.39
C GLY A 291 8.62 -6.08 -11.42
N SER A 292 7.30 -5.98 -11.61
CA SER A 292 6.31 -6.66 -10.75
C SER A 292 5.92 -8.05 -11.30
N ALA A 293 5.66 -9.01 -10.39
CA ALA A 293 5.20 -10.35 -10.76
C ALA A 293 3.82 -10.30 -11.45
N SER A 294 2.95 -9.38 -11.02
CA SER A 294 1.63 -9.19 -11.65
C SER A 294 1.73 -8.72 -13.10
N THR A 295 2.76 -7.95 -13.44
CA THR A 295 3.01 -7.59 -14.85
C THR A 295 3.38 -8.82 -15.67
N ALA A 296 4.20 -9.72 -15.14
CA ALA A 296 4.48 -11.00 -15.79
C ALA A 296 3.21 -11.84 -15.96
N MET A 297 2.36 -11.92 -14.94
CA MET A 297 1.04 -12.59 -15.03
C MET A 297 0.15 -11.95 -16.11
N TYR A 298 0.12 -10.62 -16.18
CA TYR A 298 -0.70 -9.88 -17.13
C TYR A 298 -0.35 -10.21 -18.58
N TYR A 299 0.93 -10.28 -18.90
CA TYR A 299 1.37 -10.57 -20.27
C TYR A 299 1.38 -12.06 -20.62
N SER A 300 1.81 -12.92 -19.70
CA SER A 300 1.92 -14.35 -19.94
C SER A 300 0.63 -15.15 -19.71
N GLY A 301 -0.27 -14.66 -18.83
CA GLY A 301 -1.40 -15.47 -18.36
C GLY A 301 -0.99 -16.58 -17.39
N ILE A 302 0.23 -16.51 -16.84
CA ILE A 302 0.79 -17.52 -15.95
C ILE A 302 1.34 -16.84 -14.69
N ASN A 303 1.01 -17.38 -13.52
CA ASN A 303 1.60 -16.94 -12.27
C ASN A 303 3.06 -17.45 -12.20
N PRO A 304 4.08 -16.57 -12.17
CA PRO A 304 5.48 -16.98 -12.23
C PRO A 304 5.97 -17.71 -10.97
N GLU A 305 5.25 -17.61 -9.86
CA GLU A 305 5.61 -18.31 -8.61
C GLU A 305 5.06 -19.74 -8.57
N THR A 306 3.87 -19.96 -9.13
CA THR A 306 3.17 -21.25 -9.05
C THR A 306 3.16 -22.03 -10.36
N GLY A 307 3.48 -21.39 -11.49
CA GLY A 307 3.37 -21.96 -12.84
C GLY A 307 1.92 -22.16 -13.32
N LYS A 308 0.93 -21.78 -12.53
CA LYS A 308 -0.50 -21.95 -12.87
C LYS A 308 -1.00 -20.86 -13.80
N LYS A 309 -1.93 -21.22 -14.70
CA LYS A 309 -2.66 -20.25 -15.51
C LYS A 309 -3.49 -19.32 -14.63
N VAL A 310 -3.55 -18.04 -14.98
CA VAL A 310 -4.39 -17.03 -14.33
C VAL A 310 -5.26 -16.34 -15.39
N PHE A 311 -6.47 -16.00 -15.00
CA PHE A 311 -7.34 -15.16 -15.81
C PHE A 311 -6.77 -13.75 -15.92
N VAL A 312 -6.88 -13.13 -17.08
CA VAL A 312 -6.49 -11.73 -17.30
C VAL A 312 -7.57 -11.03 -18.09
N ALA A 313 -8.20 -10.03 -17.52
CA ALA A 313 -9.15 -9.15 -18.20
C ALA A 313 -8.40 -8.28 -19.23
N ARG A 314 -8.25 -8.79 -20.45
CA ARG A 314 -7.57 -8.08 -21.56
C ARG A 314 -8.49 -7.19 -22.35
N ASN A 315 -9.76 -7.59 -22.46
CA ASN A 315 -10.78 -6.84 -23.15
C ASN A 315 -11.11 -5.56 -22.33
N PRO A 316 -11.12 -4.37 -22.96
CA PRO A 316 -11.54 -3.14 -22.29
C PRO A 316 -12.93 -3.20 -21.69
N HIS A 317 -13.87 -3.95 -22.30
CA HIS A 317 -15.21 -4.14 -21.80
C HIS A 317 -15.25 -4.93 -20.47
N ASP A 318 -14.46 -6.03 -20.38
CA ASP A 318 -14.33 -6.80 -19.14
C ASP A 318 -13.77 -5.95 -17.98
N LYS A 319 -12.77 -5.11 -18.27
CA LYS A 319 -12.24 -4.16 -17.28
C LYS A 319 -13.30 -3.14 -16.86
N ALA A 320 -14.05 -2.61 -17.83
CA ALA A 320 -15.12 -1.65 -17.56
C ALA A 320 -16.21 -2.26 -16.67
N MET A 321 -16.59 -3.51 -16.87
CA MET A 321 -17.55 -4.22 -16.02
C MET A 321 -17.02 -4.39 -14.59
N GLN A 322 -15.76 -4.85 -14.41
CA GLN A 322 -15.17 -5.00 -13.07
C GLN A 322 -15.09 -3.67 -12.33
N ARG A 323 -14.71 -2.60 -13.01
CA ARG A 323 -14.66 -1.24 -12.44
C ARG A 323 -16.07 -0.73 -12.11
N ALA A 324 -17.04 -0.94 -13.01
CA ALA A 324 -18.42 -0.52 -12.81
C ALA A 324 -19.06 -1.18 -11.58
N LEU A 325 -18.75 -2.45 -11.33
CA LEU A 325 -19.19 -3.20 -10.15
C LEU A 325 -18.72 -2.53 -8.85
N MET A 326 -17.51 -2.00 -8.77
CA MET A 326 -17.02 -1.27 -7.60
C MET A 326 -17.76 0.06 -7.38
N GLN A 327 -18.33 0.63 -8.45
CA GLN A 327 -19.11 1.87 -8.42
C GLN A 327 -20.57 1.63 -8.83
N TYR A 328 -21.17 0.55 -8.35
CA TYR A 328 -22.48 0.05 -8.77
C TYR A 328 -23.62 1.05 -8.53
N LYS A 329 -23.48 1.98 -7.58
CA LYS A 329 -24.48 3.05 -7.34
C LYS A 329 -24.45 4.18 -8.35
N ASN A 330 -23.38 4.28 -9.17
CA ASN A 330 -23.30 5.33 -10.19
C ASN A 330 -24.28 4.99 -11.35
N PRO A 331 -25.25 5.87 -11.65
CA PRO A 331 -26.22 5.62 -12.72
C PRO A 331 -25.60 5.33 -14.09
N LYS A 332 -24.44 5.92 -14.39
CA LYS A 332 -23.71 5.69 -15.64
C LYS A 332 -23.20 4.25 -15.78
N ASN A 333 -23.03 3.54 -14.68
CA ASN A 333 -22.55 2.16 -14.66
C ASN A 333 -23.65 1.12 -14.73
N ARG A 334 -24.93 1.54 -14.65
CA ARG A 334 -26.09 0.64 -14.51
C ARG A 334 -26.11 -0.49 -15.54
N GLN A 335 -25.85 -0.19 -16.80
CA GLN A 335 -25.89 -1.19 -17.87
C GLN A 335 -24.75 -2.22 -17.73
N LEU A 336 -23.53 -1.75 -17.46
CA LEU A 336 -22.37 -2.63 -17.26
C LEU A 336 -22.53 -3.52 -16.02
N VAL A 337 -23.07 -2.98 -14.93
CA VAL A 337 -23.35 -3.77 -13.72
C VAL A 337 -24.43 -4.83 -14.00
N LYS A 338 -25.51 -4.47 -14.71
CA LYS A 338 -26.55 -5.43 -15.10
C LYS A 338 -25.98 -6.58 -15.92
N GLU A 339 -25.19 -6.26 -16.94
CA GLU A 339 -24.53 -7.24 -17.80
C GLU A 339 -23.61 -8.15 -17.00
N ALA A 340 -22.76 -7.58 -16.12
CA ALA A 340 -21.85 -8.34 -15.27
C ALA A 340 -22.59 -9.31 -14.34
N LEU A 341 -23.71 -8.89 -13.75
CA LEU A 341 -24.53 -9.74 -12.90
C LEU A 341 -25.19 -10.87 -13.70
N GLN A 342 -25.65 -10.60 -14.92
CA GLN A 342 -26.21 -11.63 -15.82
C GLN A 342 -25.15 -12.64 -16.26
N GLN A 343 -23.97 -12.19 -16.68
CA GLN A 343 -22.87 -13.07 -17.09
C GLN A 343 -22.37 -13.97 -15.95
N THR A 344 -22.47 -13.51 -14.70
CA THR A 344 -22.05 -14.28 -13.53
C THR A 344 -23.17 -15.12 -12.91
N ASN A 345 -24.39 -15.12 -13.50
CA ASN A 345 -25.60 -15.76 -12.96
C ASN A 345 -25.97 -15.22 -11.56
N ARG A 346 -25.79 -13.92 -11.33
CA ARG A 346 -26.13 -13.22 -10.09
C ARG A 346 -27.33 -12.27 -10.28
N GLY A 347 -28.34 -12.71 -11.04
CA GLY A 347 -29.60 -11.98 -11.15
C GLY A 347 -30.34 -11.75 -9.84
N ASP A 348 -30.01 -12.53 -8.80
CA ASP A 348 -30.48 -12.35 -7.42
C ASP A 348 -30.06 -11.01 -6.78
N LEU A 349 -29.07 -10.33 -7.37
CA LEU A 349 -28.59 -9.00 -6.95
C LEU A 349 -29.26 -7.85 -7.71
N ILE A 350 -30.26 -8.13 -8.55
CA ILE A 350 -31.09 -7.14 -9.26
C ILE A 350 -32.49 -7.19 -8.64
N GLY A 351 -32.95 -6.13 -8.05
CA GLY A 351 -34.22 -6.05 -7.35
C GLY A 351 -34.25 -4.96 -6.29
N ASP A 352 -35.33 -4.89 -5.52
CA ASP A 352 -35.51 -3.82 -4.52
C ASP A 352 -35.10 -4.21 -3.10
N ASP A 353 -34.68 -5.46 -2.90
CA ASP A 353 -34.18 -5.95 -1.61
C ASP A 353 -32.89 -5.23 -1.21
N ALA A 354 -32.61 -5.22 0.11
CA ALA A 354 -31.39 -4.63 0.66
C ALA A 354 -30.09 -5.28 0.15
N LYS A 355 -30.14 -6.56 -0.22
CA LYS A 355 -29.02 -7.31 -0.78
C LYS A 355 -28.68 -6.93 -2.23
N CYS A 356 -29.60 -6.28 -2.95
CA CYS A 356 -29.44 -5.98 -4.37
C CYS A 356 -28.45 -4.84 -4.60
N LEU A 357 -27.63 -5.00 -5.64
CA LEU A 357 -26.67 -3.98 -6.10
C LEU A 357 -27.37 -3.02 -7.08
N LEU A 358 -28.31 -3.51 -7.88
CA LEU A 358 -29.12 -2.71 -8.80
C LEU A 358 -30.57 -2.70 -8.35
N LYS A 359 -31.12 -1.50 -8.21
CA LYS A 359 -32.56 -1.31 -7.97
C LYS A 359 -33.35 -1.40 -9.28
N ILE A 360 -34.56 -1.98 -9.23
CA ILE A 360 -35.43 -2.06 -10.39
C ILE A 360 -36.22 -0.76 -10.57
N SER A 361 -36.60 -0.13 -9.47
CA SER A 361 -37.29 1.17 -9.42
C SER A 361 -36.36 2.36 -9.70
#